data_ecc0fc7cb9aab8a4503a6bc69cf1b7fe
#
_entry.id   ecc0fc7cb9aab8a4503a6bc69cf1b7fe
#
_cell.length_a   1.000
_cell.length_b   1.000
_cell.length_c   1.000
_cell.angle_alpha   90.00
_cell.angle_beta   90.00
_cell.angle_gamma   90.00
#
_symmetry.space_group_name_H-M   'P 1'
#
loop_
_entity.id
_entity.type
_entity.pdbx_description
1 polymer ?
#
loop_
_entity_poly.entity_id
_entity_poly.type
_entity_poly.pdbx_seq_one_letter_code
_entity_poly.pdbx_strand_id
1 'polypeptide(L)'
;MRVWLWLSLWCGLSWPCPLSLNFGNLGNFGNLGNEQVKLPSHPDFHLTYCTNIHPADGWENVRATLEQFAPALRARFAPDAAFGVGLRLSARDARGLLTGNNLEEFRRFLDDHGLYVAIINGFPYGPFHGTPVKASVYAPDWRDPARVGYTLDLIRILGSLLPSGIDGGVSTAPLSYKPWLAVADDRSWESMLRHVVQVAEALIRLREETGKLVHLDIEPEPDCTIENTAETLDFFERHLLSAGAALLARSLGLWHDRARELLLEHIRLCFDCCHFAVEFEHPREAMDRIRAAGIKIGRIQLSSALDVAVPGDPASARAVRDRLRAFADATYLHQVVERRPGQLRHYLDLPDALEAPAAREAQHWRIHFHVPLFTSHFGVLGSTQSYVADVMRHALETRATHHLEIETYTWDVLPAGLKMDLLESIGREYDWVLQTSAGISPPAEASQSRDIPPGTRAERSGATGPRPSTGSGRPELAEGREWNERGGPGEARRSRDIPPEE
;
A
#
# COMPACT_ATOMS: atom_id res chain seq x y z
N MET A 1 -18.85 -52.30 -10.11
CA MET A 1 -18.95 -52.24 -8.64
C MET A 1 -17.57 -52.08 -8.03
N ARG A 2 -16.96 -50.89 -8.10
CA ARG A 2 -15.70 -50.46 -7.43
C ARG A 2 -15.29 -49.06 -7.96
N VAL A 3 -16.06 -48.01 -7.63
CA VAL A 3 -15.70 -46.60 -7.87
C VAL A 3 -16.41 -45.70 -6.81
N TRP A 4 -16.57 -46.14 -5.57
CA TRP A 4 -17.21 -45.35 -4.53
C TRP A 4 -16.50 -45.53 -3.18
N LEU A 5 -15.18 -45.21 -3.09
CA LEU A 5 -14.48 -45.31 -1.79
C LEU A 5 -13.30 -44.33 -1.63
N TRP A 6 -13.31 -43.18 -2.32
CA TRP A 6 -12.25 -42.16 -2.16
C TRP A 6 -12.77 -40.73 -1.89
N LEU A 7 -14.03 -40.57 -1.48
CA LEU A 7 -14.62 -39.25 -1.18
C LEU A 7 -14.98 -39.03 0.29
N SER A 8 -14.53 -39.88 1.22
CA SER A 8 -14.91 -39.79 2.64
C SER A 8 -13.75 -39.52 3.61
N LEU A 9 -12.59 -39.06 3.17
CA LEU A 9 -11.45 -38.75 4.06
C LEU A 9 -11.02 -37.30 4.06
N TRP A 10 -11.81 -36.37 3.50
CA TRP A 10 -11.50 -34.92 3.46
C TRP A 10 -12.48 -34.03 4.22
N CYS A 11 -13.38 -34.60 5.04
CA CYS A 11 -14.34 -33.85 5.88
C CYS A 11 -13.93 -33.82 7.36
N GLY A 12 -12.65 -33.79 7.70
CA GLY A 12 -12.15 -33.87 9.08
C GLY A 12 -11.29 -32.72 9.58
N LEU A 13 -11.10 -31.64 8.83
CA LEU A 13 -10.52 -30.42 9.34
C LEU A 13 -11.65 -29.39 9.56
N SER A 14 -12.30 -29.51 10.74
CA SER A 14 -13.04 -28.37 11.30
C SER A 14 -12.08 -27.19 11.41
N TRP A 15 -12.30 -26.16 10.63
CA TRP A 15 -11.71 -24.87 10.84
C TRP A 15 -11.84 -24.48 12.32
N PRO A 16 -10.80 -23.99 13.00
CA PRO A 16 -11.00 -23.37 14.28
C PRO A 16 -12.05 -22.28 14.08
N CYS A 17 -13.05 -22.31 14.94
CA CYS A 17 -14.16 -21.35 14.98
C CYS A 17 -13.61 -19.95 14.69
N PRO A 18 -14.14 -19.19 13.71
CA PRO A 18 -13.66 -17.86 13.42
C PRO A 18 -13.67 -17.10 14.74
N LEU A 19 -12.53 -16.48 15.10
CA LEU A 19 -12.47 -15.52 16.20
C LEU A 19 -13.60 -14.55 15.94
N SER A 20 -14.68 -14.65 16.72
CA SER A 20 -15.77 -13.68 16.67
C SER A 20 -15.17 -12.36 17.14
N LEU A 21 -14.75 -11.54 16.19
CA LEU A 21 -14.38 -10.15 16.45
C LEU A 21 -15.66 -9.47 16.89
N ASN A 22 -15.85 -9.37 18.19
CA ASN A 22 -16.93 -8.59 18.74
C ASN A 22 -16.48 -7.12 18.67
N PHE A 23 -16.90 -6.40 17.64
CA PHE A 23 -16.59 -4.99 17.46
C PHE A 23 -17.34 -4.10 18.48
N GLY A 24 -18.10 -4.67 19.40
CA GLY A 24 -18.82 -3.98 20.50
C GLY A 24 -19.29 -2.57 20.12
N ASN A 25 -20.17 -1.94 20.79
CA ASN A 25 -20.74 -0.63 20.45
C ASN A 25 -19.65 0.40 20.03
N LEU A 26 -19.24 0.38 18.71
CA LEU A 26 -18.36 1.38 18.13
C LEU A 26 -19.18 2.67 18.06
N GLY A 27 -19.08 3.51 19.10
CA GLY A 27 -19.81 4.76 19.18
C GLY A 27 -19.63 5.62 17.92
N ASN A 28 -20.70 6.25 17.47
CA ASN A 28 -20.60 7.26 16.41
C ASN A 28 -19.69 8.39 16.91
N PHE A 29 -18.69 8.76 16.11
CA PHE A 29 -17.98 10.02 16.28
C PHE A 29 -19.00 11.16 16.31
N GLY A 30 -18.89 12.03 17.31
CA GLY A 30 -19.52 13.34 17.25
C GLY A 30 -19.12 14.00 15.94
N ASN A 31 -20.04 14.72 15.33
CA ASN A 31 -19.85 15.47 14.09
C ASN A 31 -18.67 16.45 14.28
N LEU A 32 -17.43 15.97 14.05
CA LEU A 32 -16.28 16.86 13.85
C LEU A 32 -16.69 17.71 12.65
N GLY A 33 -16.82 19.02 12.86
CA GLY A 33 -17.24 19.95 11.81
C GLY A 33 -16.54 19.62 10.48
N ASN A 34 -17.24 19.75 9.39
CA ASN A 34 -16.95 19.21 8.05
C ASN A 34 -15.57 19.63 7.44
N GLU A 35 -14.67 20.26 8.19
CA GLU A 35 -13.39 20.77 7.71
C GLU A 35 -12.24 19.96 8.34
N GLN A 36 -11.79 18.95 7.58
CA GLN A 36 -10.58 18.17 7.86
C GLN A 36 -9.39 18.81 7.15
N VAL A 37 -8.13 18.56 7.62
CA VAL A 37 -6.95 18.99 6.90
C VAL A 37 -6.91 18.28 5.56
N LYS A 38 -7.23 19.05 4.57
CA LYS A 38 -7.20 18.69 3.17
C LYS A 38 -6.16 19.58 2.51
N LEU A 39 -5.59 19.11 1.42
CA LEU A 39 -4.74 20.00 0.63
C LEU A 39 -5.60 21.22 0.21
N PRO A 40 -5.18 22.47 0.49
CA PRO A 40 -6.02 23.64 0.22
C PRO A 40 -6.54 23.73 -1.21
N SER A 41 -5.74 23.32 -2.19
CA SER A 41 -6.10 23.27 -3.60
C SER A 41 -6.81 21.98 -4.03
N HIS A 42 -6.84 20.95 -3.18
CA HIS A 42 -7.39 19.62 -3.46
C HIS A 42 -8.14 19.07 -2.24
N PRO A 43 -9.35 19.58 -1.95
CA PRO A 43 -10.06 19.30 -0.70
C PRO A 43 -10.52 17.84 -0.52
N ASP A 44 -10.37 16.99 -1.54
CA ASP A 44 -10.67 15.57 -1.46
C ASP A 44 -9.51 14.74 -0.89
N PHE A 45 -8.34 15.35 -0.67
CA PHE A 45 -7.13 14.64 -0.22
C PHE A 45 -6.80 14.95 1.23
N HIS A 46 -6.65 13.90 2.02
CA HIS A 46 -6.14 13.93 3.39
C HIS A 46 -4.61 13.92 3.37
N LEU A 47 -3.99 14.83 4.11
CA LEU A 47 -2.55 14.84 4.32
C LEU A 47 -2.25 14.52 5.77
N THR A 48 -1.46 13.47 5.99
CA THR A 48 -1.00 13.03 7.30
C THR A 48 0.53 12.94 7.36
N TYR A 49 1.10 12.76 8.53
CA TYR A 49 2.47 12.28 8.68
C TYR A 49 2.47 10.96 9.44
N CYS A 50 3.38 10.07 9.09
CA CYS A 50 3.51 8.78 9.75
C CYS A 50 4.25 8.93 11.08
N THR A 51 3.63 8.46 12.16
CA THR A 51 4.25 8.54 13.50
C THR A 51 5.37 7.52 13.72
N ASN A 52 5.74 6.72 12.73
CA ASN A 52 6.96 5.90 12.75
C ASN A 52 8.25 6.74 12.80
N ILE A 53 8.16 8.04 12.54
CA ILE A 53 9.24 9.02 12.71
C ILE A 53 9.66 9.17 14.18
N HIS A 54 8.79 8.84 15.13
CA HIS A 54 9.04 9.03 16.56
C HIS A 54 9.62 7.75 17.19
N PRO A 55 10.74 7.84 17.92
CA PRO A 55 11.33 6.71 18.62
C PRO A 55 10.53 6.38 19.91
N ALA A 56 9.34 5.80 19.75
CA ALA A 56 8.48 5.40 20.86
C ALA A 56 8.20 3.88 20.81
N ASP A 57 8.23 3.21 21.95
CA ASP A 57 7.86 1.81 22.15
C ASP A 57 7.04 1.65 23.45
N GLY A 58 5.90 0.98 23.34
CA GLY A 58 4.88 0.90 24.37
C GLY A 58 3.85 2.02 24.25
N TRP A 59 2.57 1.69 24.44
CA TRP A 59 1.44 2.60 24.23
C TRP A 59 1.58 3.94 24.99
N GLU A 60 2.01 3.90 26.24
CA GLU A 60 2.20 5.12 27.03
C GLU A 60 3.20 6.09 26.39
N ASN A 61 4.31 5.58 25.84
CA ASN A 61 5.32 6.39 25.18
C ASN A 61 4.81 6.93 23.84
N VAL A 62 4.09 6.08 23.06
CA VAL A 62 3.45 6.50 21.80
C VAL A 62 2.45 7.64 22.09
N ARG A 63 1.62 7.48 23.11
CA ARG A 63 0.65 8.50 23.51
C ARG A 63 1.31 9.81 23.93
N ALA A 64 2.32 9.75 24.81
CA ALA A 64 3.06 10.94 25.25
C ALA A 64 3.70 11.70 24.08
N THR A 65 4.23 10.96 23.10
CA THR A 65 4.78 11.55 21.87
C THR A 65 3.70 12.22 21.03
N LEU A 66 2.56 11.58 20.85
CA LEU A 66 1.44 12.19 20.13
C LEU A 66 0.91 13.46 20.82
N GLU A 67 0.82 13.45 22.15
CA GLU A 67 0.44 14.62 22.95
C GLU A 67 1.41 15.79 22.77
N GLN A 68 2.70 15.51 22.58
CA GLN A 68 3.73 16.52 22.35
C GLN A 68 3.68 17.12 20.94
N PHE A 69 3.59 16.29 19.90
CA PHE A 69 3.82 16.72 18.52
C PHE A 69 2.53 17.05 17.76
N ALA A 70 1.48 16.24 17.87
CA ALA A 70 0.31 16.38 17.02
C ALA A 70 -0.49 17.69 17.23
N PRO A 71 -0.72 18.18 18.47
CA PRO A 71 -1.36 19.47 18.68
C PRO A 71 -0.53 20.65 18.16
N ALA A 72 0.81 20.57 18.26
CA ALA A 72 1.71 21.62 17.77
C ALA A 72 1.68 21.71 16.23
N LEU A 73 1.71 20.56 15.54
CA LEU A 73 1.56 20.50 14.09
C LEU A 73 0.18 20.99 13.65
N ARG A 74 -0.89 20.57 14.34
CA ARG A 74 -2.24 21.08 14.07
C ARG A 74 -2.31 22.59 14.16
N ALA A 75 -1.77 23.18 15.23
CA ALA A 75 -1.78 24.63 15.43
C ALA A 75 -1.07 25.38 14.29
N ARG A 76 -0.02 24.79 13.68
CA ARG A 76 0.71 25.36 12.55
C ARG A 76 0.00 25.20 11.21
N PHE A 77 -0.54 24.00 10.92
CA PHE A 77 -1.01 23.64 9.57
C PHE A 77 -2.52 23.57 9.41
N ALA A 78 -3.26 23.51 10.53
CA ALA A 78 -4.71 23.35 10.54
C ALA A 78 -5.38 24.00 11.74
N PRO A 79 -5.13 25.30 12.04
CA PRO A 79 -5.68 25.94 13.23
C PRO A 79 -7.21 25.85 13.33
N ASP A 80 -7.89 25.92 12.18
CA ASP A 80 -9.36 25.97 12.09
C ASP A 80 -9.98 24.66 11.59
N ALA A 81 -9.18 23.58 11.39
CA ALA A 81 -9.64 22.31 10.87
C ALA A 81 -9.11 21.11 11.68
N ALA A 82 -9.70 19.93 11.49
CA ALA A 82 -9.19 18.71 12.09
C ALA A 82 -7.94 18.23 11.38
N PHE A 83 -6.90 17.83 12.12
CA PHE A 83 -5.58 17.42 11.61
C PHE A 83 -5.45 15.91 11.61
N GLY A 84 -5.08 15.34 10.44
CA GLY A 84 -4.88 13.91 10.27
C GLY A 84 -3.52 13.44 10.77
N VAL A 85 -3.53 12.29 11.47
CA VAL A 85 -2.33 11.61 11.96
C VAL A 85 -2.27 10.20 11.34
N GLY A 86 -1.15 9.87 10.70
CA GLY A 86 -0.83 8.52 10.27
C GLY A 86 -0.22 7.73 11.44
N LEU A 87 -1.02 6.90 12.07
CA LEU A 87 -0.64 6.26 13.32
C LEU A 87 0.21 5.00 13.06
N ARG A 88 1.42 4.94 13.60
CA ARG A 88 2.21 3.70 13.65
C ARG A 88 2.07 3.05 15.03
N LEU A 89 1.73 1.77 15.05
CA LEU A 89 1.64 0.96 16.27
C LEU A 89 2.35 -0.37 16.06
N SER A 90 3.28 -0.73 16.96
CA SER A 90 3.76 -2.11 17.06
C SER A 90 2.67 -3.04 17.61
N ALA A 91 2.89 -4.35 17.54
CA ALA A 91 1.98 -5.31 18.16
C ALA A 91 1.85 -5.11 19.69
N ARG A 92 2.89 -4.62 20.34
CA ARG A 92 2.88 -4.26 21.76
C ARG A 92 2.01 -3.02 21.99
N ASP A 93 2.17 -1.99 21.17
CA ASP A 93 1.43 -0.75 21.27
C ASP A 93 -0.06 -0.97 21.02
N ALA A 94 -0.40 -1.77 19.97
CA ALA A 94 -1.77 -2.12 19.64
C ALA A 94 -2.48 -2.85 20.80
N ARG A 95 -1.81 -3.83 21.40
CA ARG A 95 -2.34 -4.52 22.59
C ARG A 95 -2.49 -3.56 23.78
N GLY A 96 -1.50 -2.68 24.00
CA GLY A 96 -1.58 -1.66 25.05
C GLY A 96 -2.78 -0.73 24.86
N LEU A 97 -2.98 -0.24 23.63
CA LEU A 97 -4.12 0.62 23.27
C LEU A 97 -5.48 -0.09 23.45
N LEU A 98 -5.55 -1.39 23.17
CA LEU A 98 -6.77 -2.19 23.35
C LEU A 98 -7.02 -2.63 24.81
N THR A 99 -6.12 -2.33 25.74
CA THR A 99 -6.24 -2.72 27.15
C THR A 99 -7.05 -1.70 27.94
N GLY A 100 -8.00 -2.16 28.73
CA GLY A 100 -8.82 -1.31 29.62
C GLY A 100 -9.58 -0.23 28.83
N ASN A 101 -9.46 1.03 29.24
CA ASN A 101 -10.14 2.18 28.62
C ASN A 101 -9.24 2.98 27.67
N ASN A 102 -8.01 2.52 27.37
CA ASN A 102 -7.03 3.32 26.64
C ASN A 102 -7.54 3.78 25.27
N LEU A 103 -8.27 2.93 24.54
CA LEU A 103 -8.81 3.28 23.22
C LEU A 103 -9.87 4.40 23.32
N GLU A 104 -10.73 4.34 24.32
CA GLU A 104 -11.74 5.37 24.56
C GLU A 104 -11.11 6.69 25.04
N GLU A 105 -10.07 6.61 25.86
CA GLU A 105 -9.31 7.78 26.31
C GLU A 105 -8.53 8.41 25.17
N PHE A 106 -7.96 7.59 24.27
CA PHE A 106 -7.28 8.09 23.09
C PHE A 106 -8.27 8.75 22.10
N ARG A 107 -9.44 8.17 21.92
CA ARG A 107 -10.49 8.77 21.10
C ARG A 107 -10.88 10.16 21.64
N ARG A 108 -11.09 10.29 22.96
CA ARG A 108 -11.37 11.59 23.59
C ARG A 108 -10.23 12.58 23.38
N PHE A 109 -8.97 12.13 23.52
CA PHE A 109 -7.81 12.98 23.24
C PHE A 109 -7.82 13.51 21.78
N LEU A 110 -8.12 12.65 20.80
CA LEU A 110 -8.23 13.07 19.41
C LEU A 110 -9.35 14.12 19.23
N ASP A 111 -10.52 13.86 19.79
CA ASP A 111 -11.67 14.77 19.71
C ASP A 111 -11.36 16.12 20.37
N ASP A 112 -10.81 16.13 21.58
CA ASP A 112 -10.47 17.34 22.34
C ASP A 112 -9.43 18.22 21.64
N HIS A 113 -8.53 17.62 20.85
CA HIS A 113 -7.47 18.32 20.14
C HIS A 113 -7.75 18.51 18.63
N GLY A 114 -8.95 18.16 18.15
CA GLY A 114 -9.28 18.28 16.74
C GLY A 114 -8.37 17.44 15.84
N LEU A 115 -8.03 16.22 16.27
CA LEU A 115 -7.21 15.26 15.54
C LEU A 115 -8.06 14.11 15.03
N TYR A 116 -7.63 13.45 13.97
CA TYR A 116 -8.26 12.21 13.51
C TYR A 116 -7.23 11.21 12.95
N VAL A 117 -7.61 9.92 12.93
CA VAL A 117 -6.83 8.83 12.36
C VAL A 117 -7.65 8.17 11.25
N ALA A 118 -7.13 8.21 10.01
CA ALA A 118 -7.71 7.51 8.86
C ALA A 118 -6.80 6.37 8.36
N ILE A 119 -5.51 6.42 8.68
CA ILE A 119 -4.53 5.43 8.24
C ILE A 119 -3.65 4.99 9.41
N ILE A 120 -3.31 3.70 9.41
CA ILE A 120 -2.37 3.10 10.35
C ILE A 120 -1.23 2.43 9.57
N ASN A 121 0.02 2.72 9.94
CA ASN A 121 1.17 1.97 9.48
C ASN A 121 1.31 0.69 10.34
N GLY A 122 0.99 -0.45 9.74
CA GLY A 122 1.03 -1.78 10.32
C GLY A 122 2.17 -2.65 9.79
N PHE A 123 3.19 -2.03 9.20
CA PHE A 123 4.32 -2.76 8.61
C PHE A 123 5.24 -3.33 9.69
N PRO A 124 5.94 -2.54 10.52
CA PRO A 124 6.81 -3.08 11.56
C PRO A 124 6.01 -3.65 12.72
N TYR A 125 6.12 -4.96 12.94
CA TYR A 125 5.45 -5.67 14.04
C TYR A 125 6.06 -5.35 15.41
N GLY A 126 7.39 -5.26 15.46
CA GLY A 126 8.18 -5.05 16.69
C GLY A 126 8.61 -3.60 16.90
N PRO A 127 9.56 -3.37 17.83
CA PRO A 127 10.24 -2.11 17.97
C PRO A 127 10.91 -1.71 16.65
N PHE A 128 10.95 -0.41 16.35
CA PHE A 128 11.44 0.09 15.07
C PHE A 128 12.66 1.00 15.21
N HIS A 129 12.90 1.58 16.38
CA HIS A 129 14.00 2.48 16.68
C HIS A 129 14.93 1.93 17.78
N GLY A 130 16.18 2.40 17.81
CA GLY A 130 17.12 2.17 18.90
C GLY A 130 17.72 0.76 18.99
N THR A 131 17.34 -0.16 18.12
CA THR A 131 17.90 -1.51 18.03
C THR A 131 18.09 -1.90 16.56
N PRO A 132 19.13 -2.71 16.23
CA PRO A 132 19.27 -3.21 14.86
C PRO A 132 18.04 -4.01 14.43
N VAL A 133 17.27 -3.47 13.48
CA VAL A 133 16.06 -4.12 12.95
C VAL A 133 16.41 -4.95 11.72
N LYS A 134 17.11 -4.35 10.75
CA LYS A 134 17.50 -5.01 9.48
C LYS A 134 16.34 -5.84 8.91
N ALA A 135 16.60 -7.02 8.35
CA ALA A 135 15.57 -7.90 7.81
C ALA A 135 14.53 -8.38 8.84
N SER A 136 14.78 -8.21 10.16
CA SER A 136 13.80 -8.57 11.20
C SER A 136 12.54 -7.70 11.16
N VAL A 137 12.56 -6.56 10.44
CA VAL A 137 11.38 -5.71 10.23
C VAL A 137 10.23 -6.47 9.57
N TYR A 138 10.53 -7.46 8.74
CA TYR A 138 9.55 -8.28 8.04
C TYR A 138 8.94 -9.39 8.93
N ALA A 139 9.54 -9.70 10.09
CA ALA A 139 9.08 -10.76 10.98
C ALA A 139 8.08 -10.25 12.04
N PRO A 140 7.04 -11.04 12.37
CA PRO A 140 6.55 -12.21 11.63
C PRO A 140 5.98 -11.80 10.26
N ASP A 141 6.24 -12.60 9.22
CA ASP A 141 5.68 -12.37 7.90
C ASP A 141 4.27 -12.99 7.74
N TRP A 142 3.68 -12.90 6.54
CA TRP A 142 2.32 -13.40 6.30
C TRP A 142 2.18 -14.93 6.31
N ARG A 143 3.25 -15.70 6.51
CA ARG A 143 3.19 -17.13 6.80
C ARG A 143 2.79 -17.40 8.24
N ASP A 144 3.03 -16.47 9.15
CA ASP A 144 2.81 -16.60 10.59
C ASP A 144 1.43 -16.04 10.99
N PRO A 145 0.58 -16.79 11.70
CA PRO A 145 -0.70 -16.31 12.20
C PRO A 145 -0.58 -15.11 13.17
N ALA A 146 0.60 -14.87 13.77
CA ALA A 146 0.81 -13.71 14.62
C ALA A 146 0.67 -12.39 13.81
N ARG A 147 1.07 -12.38 12.52
CA ARG A 147 0.83 -11.24 11.63
C ARG A 147 -0.66 -10.97 11.45
N VAL A 148 -1.45 -12.01 11.27
CA VAL A 148 -2.91 -11.91 11.16
C VAL A 148 -3.51 -11.30 12.42
N GLY A 149 -3.18 -11.87 13.60
CA GLY A 149 -3.68 -11.38 14.88
C GLY A 149 -3.37 -9.88 15.09
N TYR A 150 -2.14 -9.49 14.83
CA TYR A 150 -1.71 -8.09 14.89
C TYR A 150 -2.49 -7.19 13.92
N THR A 151 -2.65 -7.61 12.68
CA THR A 151 -3.39 -6.83 11.68
C THR A 151 -4.87 -6.68 12.07
N LEU A 152 -5.48 -7.72 12.63
CA LEU A 152 -6.86 -7.65 13.16
C LEU A 152 -7.00 -6.69 14.34
N ASP A 153 -6.00 -6.63 15.24
CA ASP A 153 -5.96 -5.63 16.31
C ASP A 153 -5.92 -4.19 15.75
N LEU A 154 -5.09 -3.95 14.73
CA LEU A 154 -5.02 -2.65 14.05
C LEU A 154 -6.33 -2.28 13.34
N ILE A 155 -6.97 -3.23 12.67
CA ILE A 155 -8.26 -3.04 12.01
C ILE A 155 -9.34 -2.68 13.05
N ARG A 156 -9.35 -3.35 14.22
CA ARG A 156 -10.26 -3.02 15.32
C ARG A 156 -10.04 -1.61 15.85
N ILE A 157 -8.78 -1.20 16.03
CA ILE A 157 -8.41 0.14 16.45
C ILE A 157 -8.89 1.16 15.41
N LEU A 158 -8.53 0.97 14.14
CA LEU A 158 -8.91 1.90 13.08
C LEU A 158 -10.44 1.95 12.91
N GLY A 159 -11.14 0.83 12.95
CA GLY A 159 -12.60 0.77 12.90
C GLY A 159 -13.26 1.58 14.00
N SER A 160 -12.62 1.68 15.18
CA SER A 160 -13.08 2.54 16.29
C SER A 160 -12.76 4.01 16.05
N LEU A 161 -11.58 4.34 15.54
CA LEU A 161 -11.07 5.73 15.41
C LEU A 161 -11.46 6.41 14.11
N LEU A 162 -11.76 5.67 13.05
CA LEU A 162 -12.05 6.21 11.71
C LEU A 162 -13.28 7.11 11.73
N PRO A 163 -13.18 8.37 11.30
CA PRO A 163 -14.33 9.25 11.16
C PRO A 163 -15.37 8.70 10.16
N SER A 164 -16.63 9.08 10.36
CA SER A 164 -17.70 8.74 9.41
C SER A 164 -17.51 9.47 8.08
N GLY A 165 -17.83 8.79 6.98
CA GLY A 165 -17.84 9.40 5.64
C GLY A 165 -16.51 9.39 4.90
N ILE A 166 -15.42 8.86 5.52
CA ILE A 166 -14.14 8.61 4.85
C ILE A 166 -13.79 7.13 4.94
N ASP A 167 -13.01 6.64 3.97
CA ASP A 167 -12.37 5.34 4.08
C ASP A 167 -11.05 5.45 4.86
N GLY A 168 -10.48 4.30 5.23
CA GLY A 168 -9.20 4.28 5.93
C GLY A 168 -8.49 2.94 5.74
N GLY A 169 -7.17 2.93 5.96
CA GLY A 169 -6.37 1.76 5.67
C GLY A 169 -5.29 1.44 6.70
N VAL A 170 -4.94 0.18 6.73
CA VAL A 170 -3.79 -0.35 7.47
C VAL A 170 -2.76 -0.82 6.46
N SER A 171 -1.55 -0.24 6.43
CA SER A 171 -0.48 -0.77 5.58
C SER A 171 0.15 -2.02 6.19
N THR A 172 0.77 -2.84 5.36
CA THR A 172 1.41 -4.08 5.80
C THR A 172 2.56 -4.47 4.89
N ALA A 173 3.51 -5.23 5.47
CA ALA A 173 4.63 -5.81 4.74
C ALA A 173 4.18 -6.59 3.49
N PRO A 174 4.97 -6.58 2.41
CA PRO A 174 4.63 -7.20 1.12
C PRO A 174 4.80 -8.73 1.16
N LEU A 175 4.02 -9.39 1.99
CA LEU A 175 3.88 -10.82 2.27
C LEU A 175 5.10 -11.42 2.99
N SER A 176 6.30 -11.44 2.39
CA SER A 176 7.52 -11.99 2.98
C SER A 176 8.75 -11.36 2.36
N TYR A 177 9.89 -11.54 2.99
CA TYR A 177 11.20 -11.18 2.48
C TYR A 177 11.73 -12.30 1.57
N LYS A 178 12.04 -12.00 0.29
CA LYS A 178 12.42 -13.02 -0.72
C LYS A 178 13.53 -13.97 -0.26
N PRO A 179 14.60 -13.51 0.43
CA PRO A 179 15.65 -14.41 0.90
C PRO A 179 15.21 -15.49 1.91
N TRP A 180 14.01 -15.35 2.50
CA TRP A 180 13.45 -16.35 3.42
C TRP A 180 12.65 -17.45 2.73
N LEU A 181 12.38 -17.29 1.44
CA LEU A 181 11.57 -18.24 0.67
C LEU A 181 12.45 -19.14 -0.17
N ALA A 182 12.12 -20.43 -0.20
CA ALA A 182 12.72 -21.34 -1.15
C ALA A 182 12.16 -21.07 -2.55
N VAL A 183 12.93 -21.40 -3.58
CA VAL A 183 12.44 -21.37 -4.96
C VAL A 183 11.27 -22.36 -5.09
N ALA A 184 10.15 -21.90 -5.65
CA ALA A 184 8.90 -22.68 -5.82
C ALA A 184 8.29 -23.16 -4.48
N ASP A 185 8.16 -22.28 -3.52
CA ASP A 185 7.54 -22.53 -2.20
C ASP A 185 6.01 -22.33 -2.22
N ASP A 186 5.30 -23.24 -2.90
CA ASP A 186 3.83 -23.20 -3.03
C ASP A 186 3.12 -23.19 -1.66
N ARG A 187 3.67 -23.85 -0.64
CA ARG A 187 3.06 -23.91 0.69
C ARG A 187 3.10 -22.56 1.39
N SER A 188 4.21 -21.84 1.28
CA SER A 188 4.32 -20.47 1.80
C SER A 188 3.33 -19.55 1.11
N TRP A 189 3.21 -19.62 -0.22
CA TRP A 189 2.22 -18.86 -0.98
C TRP A 189 0.77 -19.15 -0.54
N GLU A 190 0.40 -20.43 -0.40
CA GLU A 190 -0.93 -20.82 0.11
C GLU A 190 -1.19 -20.27 1.52
N SER A 191 -0.19 -20.32 2.39
CA SER A 191 -0.33 -19.82 3.78
C SER A 191 -0.54 -18.31 3.80
N MET A 192 0.32 -17.56 3.09
CA MET A 192 0.23 -16.10 2.99
C MET A 192 -1.11 -15.67 2.41
N LEU A 193 -1.53 -16.29 1.30
CA LEU A 193 -2.81 -15.99 0.65
C LEU A 193 -4.01 -16.25 1.57
N ARG A 194 -4.01 -17.37 2.28
CA ARG A 194 -5.07 -17.72 3.25
C ARG A 194 -5.17 -16.67 4.34
N HIS A 195 -4.05 -16.20 4.87
CA HIS A 195 -4.02 -15.19 5.93
C HIS A 195 -4.50 -13.84 5.43
N VAL A 196 -4.13 -13.42 4.22
CA VAL A 196 -4.66 -12.19 3.61
C VAL A 196 -6.18 -12.29 3.41
N VAL A 197 -6.68 -13.42 2.92
CA VAL A 197 -8.13 -13.65 2.75
C VAL A 197 -8.88 -13.63 4.08
N GLN A 198 -8.29 -14.21 5.15
CA GLN A 198 -8.87 -14.14 6.50
C GLN A 198 -9.02 -12.70 6.99
N VAL A 199 -8.04 -11.84 6.73
CA VAL A 199 -8.14 -10.41 7.05
C VAL A 199 -9.19 -9.72 6.17
N ALA A 200 -9.28 -10.05 4.88
CA ALA A 200 -10.32 -9.52 4.00
C ALA A 200 -11.73 -9.85 4.51
N GLU A 201 -11.96 -11.07 5.01
CA GLU A 201 -13.24 -11.45 5.65
C GLU A 201 -13.57 -10.56 6.85
N ALA A 202 -12.59 -10.26 7.70
CA ALA A 202 -12.80 -9.40 8.86
C ALA A 202 -13.14 -7.95 8.44
N LEU A 203 -12.49 -7.44 7.41
CA LEU A 203 -12.77 -6.11 6.84
C LEU A 203 -14.18 -6.02 6.25
N ILE A 204 -14.62 -7.05 5.53
CA ILE A 204 -15.98 -7.14 4.99
C ILE A 204 -17.01 -7.13 6.11
N ARG A 205 -16.81 -7.93 7.17
CA ARG A 205 -17.70 -7.97 8.34
C ARG A 205 -17.74 -6.63 9.07
N LEU A 206 -16.57 -6.00 9.28
CA LEU A 206 -16.51 -4.67 9.89
C LEU A 206 -17.38 -3.67 9.10
N ARG A 207 -17.30 -3.71 7.77
CA ARG A 207 -18.12 -2.84 6.92
C ARG A 207 -19.61 -3.14 7.03
N GLU A 208 -20.01 -4.40 7.04
CA GLU A 208 -21.41 -4.82 7.21
C GLU A 208 -21.98 -4.39 8.56
N GLU A 209 -21.18 -4.49 9.63
CA GLU A 209 -21.60 -4.16 10.99
C GLU A 209 -21.62 -2.63 11.26
N THR A 210 -20.71 -1.88 10.66
CA THR A 210 -20.47 -0.46 11.04
C THR A 210 -20.71 0.54 9.92
N GLY A 211 -20.80 0.08 8.68
CA GLY A 211 -20.83 0.92 7.47
C GLY A 211 -19.47 1.55 7.11
N LYS A 212 -18.42 1.38 7.95
CA LYS A 212 -17.10 1.96 7.71
C LYS A 212 -16.30 1.13 6.72
N LEU A 213 -15.69 1.78 5.74
CA LEU A 213 -14.80 1.13 4.78
C LEU A 213 -13.35 1.20 5.29
N VAL A 214 -12.86 0.07 5.76
CA VAL A 214 -11.45 -0.12 6.11
C VAL A 214 -10.82 -1.08 5.11
N HIS A 215 -9.57 -0.84 4.72
CA HIS A 215 -8.82 -1.66 3.78
C HIS A 215 -7.42 -2.02 4.31
N LEU A 216 -6.87 -3.13 3.81
CA LEU A 216 -5.49 -3.53 4.01
C LEU A 216 -4.67 -3.11 2.80
N ASP A 217 -3.60 -2.35 3.00
CA ASP A 217 -2.75 -1.81 1.95
C ASP A 217 -1.44 -2.59 1.90
N ILE A 218 -1.28 -3.46 0.90
CA ILE A 218 -0.02 -4.17 0.65
C ILE A 218 1.00 -3.14 0.18
N GLU A 219 2.18 -3.12 0.80
CA GLU A 219 3.23 -2.13 0.57
C GLU A 219 4.44 -2.77 -0.11
N PRO A 220 4.55 -2.74 -1.47
CA PRO A 220 5.71 -3.28 -2.18
C PRO A 220 7.02 -2.63 -1.71
N GLU A 221 8.06 -3.45 -1.55
CA GLU A 221 9.37 -3.01 -1.08
C GLU A 221 10.48 -3.84 -1.72
N PRO A 222 11.65 -3.25 -2.06
CA PRO A 222 12.78 -3.98 -2.62
C PRO A 222 13.16 -5.23 -1.84
N ASP A 223 13.55 -6.29 -2.54
CA ASP A 223 13.92 -7.61 -2.01
C ASP A 223 12.80 -8.37 -1.28
N CYS A 224 11.57 -7.88 -1.30
CA CYS A 224 10.40 -8.57 -0.77
C CYS A 224 9.64 -9.35 -1.86
N THR A 225 8.68 -10.19 -1.44
CA THR A 225 7.89 -11.04 -2.34
C THR A 225 7.13 -10.24 -3.41
N ILE A 226 6.78 -8.99 -3.08
CA ILE A 226 6.22 -8.00 -3.98
C ILE A 226 7.09 -6.76 -3.87
N GLU A 227 7.88 -6.45 -4.90
CA GLU A 227 8.82 -5.32 -4.85
C GLU A 227 8.56 -4.25 -5.92
N ASN A 228 7.83 -4.59 -6.99
CA ASN A 228 7.61 -3.69 -8.13
C ASN A 228 6.22 -3.86 -8.75
N THR A 229 5.90 -3.04 -9.75
CA THR A 229 4.60 -3.09 -10.44
C THR A 229 4.30 -4.45 -11.06
N ALA A 230 5.28 -5.11 -11.66
CA ALA A 230 5.04 -6.40 -12.32
C ALA A 230 4.66 -7.49 -11.30
N GLU A 231 5.35 -7.56 -10.17
CA GLU A 231 5.05 -8.50 -9.08
C GLU A 231 3.75 -8.13 -8.36
N THR A 232 3.43 -6.84 -8.23
CA THR A 232 2.12 -6.38 -7.74
C THR A 232 1.00 -6.93 -8.60
N LEU A 233 1.08 -6.77 -9.92
CA LEU A 233 0.07 -7.28 -10.87
C LEU A 233 -0.03 -8.80 -10.79
N ASP A 234 1.11 -9.50 -10.75
CA ASP A 234 1.16 -10.96 -10.65
C ASP A 234 0.47 -11.47 -9.36
N PHE A 235 0.76 -10.85 -8.21
CA PHE A 235 0.11 -11.19 -6.94
C PHE A 235 -1.41 -10.99 -7.02
N PHE A 236 -1.86 -9.83 -7.48
CA PHE A 236 -3.31 -9.57 -7.55
C PHE A 236 -4.00 -10.49 -8.55
N GLU A 237 -3.50 -10.61 -9.77
CA GLU A 237 -4.18 -11.36 -10.83
C GLU A 237 -4.13 -12.86 -10.62
N ARG A 238 -2.95 -13.42 -10.35
CA ARG A 238 -2.74 -14.87 -10.30
C ARG A 238 -3.01 -15.49 -8.95
N HIS A 239 -2.78 -14.76 -7.86
CA HIS A 239 -2.97 -15.29 -6.51
C HIS A 239 -4.26 -14.78 -5.87
N LEU A 240 -4.38 -13.48 -5.63
CA LEU A 240 -5.48 -12.92 -4.85
C LEU A 240 -6.84 -13.05 -5.55
N LEU A 241 -6.93 -12.63 -6.81
CA LEU A 241 -8.18 -12.63 -7.58
C LEU A 241 -8.50 -13.98 -8.25
N SER A 242 -7.65 -14.97 -8.10
CA SER A 242 -7.85 -16.36 -8.54
C SER A 242 -8.12 -17.25 -7.33
N ALA A 243 -7.07 -17.83 -6.76
CA ALA A 243 -7.18 -18.74 -5.60
C ALA A 243 -7.75 -18.04 -4.35
N GLY A 244 -7.37 -16.78 -4.09
CA GLY A 244 -7.90 -15.99 -2.97
C GLY A 244 -9.41 -15.75 -3.11
N ALA A 245 -9.89 -15.38 -4.29
CA ALA A 245 -11.32 -15.21 -4.54
C ALA A 245 -12.10 -16.51 -4.38
N ALA A 246 -11.53 -17.65 -4.81
CA ALA A 246 -12.15 -18.95 -4.58
C ALA A 246 -12.19 -19.35 -3.09
N LEU A 247 -11.17 -18.95 -2.30
CA LEU A 247 -11.19 -19.13 -0.83
C LEU A 247 -12.28 -18.28 -0.20
N LEU A 248 -12.34 -16.99 -0.51
CA LEU A 248 -13.33 -16.06 0.04
C LEU A 248 -14.76 -16.44 -0.35
N ALA A 249 -14.97 -16.82 -1.62
CA ALA A 249 -16.27 -17.28 -2.12
C ALA A 249 -16.81 -18.48 -1.34
N ARG A 250 -15.95 -19.46 -1.05
CA ARG A 250 -16.32 -20.63 -0.24
C ARG A 250 -16.62 -20.27 1.21
N SER A 251 -15.78 -19.41 1.81
CA SER A 251 -15.94 -19.02 3.21
C SER A 251 -17.23 -18.25 3.48
N LEU A 252 -17.57 -17.32 2.58
CA LEU A 252 -18.74 -16.44 2.74
C LEU A 252 -19.99 -16.90 1.96
N GLY A 253 -19.91 -18.00 1.21
CA GLY A 253 -21.03 -18.48 0.39
C GLY A 253 -21.37 -17.57 -0.78
N LEU A 254 -20.37 -16.93 -1.38
CA LEU A 254 -20.52 -15.95 -2.46
C LEU A 254 -20.21 -16.54 -3.83
N TRP A 255 -20.69 -15.88 -4.88
CA TRP A 255 -20.22 -16.10 -6.24
C TRP A 255 -18.78 -15.60 -6.39
N HIS A 256 -17.99 -16.25 -7.23
CA HIS A 256 -16.57 -15.93 -7.43
C HIS A 256 -16.34 -14.46 -7.83
N ASP A 257 -17.14 -13.91 -8.75
CA ASP A 257 -17.00 -12.52 -9.19
C ASP A 257 -17.28 -11.54 -8.06
N ARG A 258 -18.25 -11.82 -7.18
CA ARG A 258 -18.51 -11.00 -6.00
C ARG A 258 -17.35 -11.05 -5.01
N ALA A 259 -16.74 -12.20 -4.82
CA ALA A 259 -15.55 -12.33 -3.99
C ALA A 259 -14.36 -11.50 -4.56
N ARG A 260 -14.16 -11.49 -5.89
CA ARG A 260 -13.17 -10.64 -6.56
C ARG A 260 -13.40 -9.14 -6.30
N GLU A 261 -14.64 -8.68 -6.47
CA GLU A 261 -15.00 -7.28 -6.19
C GLU A 261 -14.68 -6.89 -4.74
N LEU A 262 -15.05 -7.73 -3.78
CA LEU A 262 -14.80 -7.48 -2.37
C LEU A 262 -13.31 -7.49 -2.02
N LEU A 263 -12.51 -8.38 -2.64
CA LEU A 263 -11.07 -8.36 -2.48
C LEU A 263 -10.46 -7.07 -3.02
N LEU A 264 -10.85 -6.62 -4.22
CA LEU A 264 -10.37 -5.35 -4.80
C LEU A 264 -10.85 -4.12 -4.01
N GLU A 265 -11.92 -4.25 -3.23
CA GLU A 265 -12.38 -3.16 -2.39
C GLU A 265 -11.60 -3.05 -1.09
N HIS A 266 -11.26 -4.19 -0.47
CA HIS A 266 -10.66 -4.25 0.85
C HIS A 266 -9.16 -4.53 0.87
N ILE A 267 -8.60 -5.10 -0.19
CA ILE A 267 -7.14 -5.30 -0.34
C ILE A 267 -6.67 -4.33 -1.41
N ARG A 268 -5.87 -3.37 -0.98
CA ARG A 268 -5.39 -2.27 -1.82
C ARG A 268 -3.86 -2.22 -1.81
N LEU A 269 -3.29 -1.23 -2.45
CA LEU A 269 -1.87 -0.98 -2.50
C LEU A 269 -1.51 0.24 -1.65
N CYS A 270 -0.47 0.15 -0.84
CA CYS A 270 0.28 1.28 -0.32
C CYS A 270 1.39 1.60 -1.34
N PHE A 271 1.30 2.76 -1.98
CA PHE A 271 2.30 3.20 -2.94
C PHE A 271 3.35 4.06 -2.21
N ASP A 272 4.46 3.43 -1.78
CA ASP A 272 5.59 4.15 -1.22
C ASP A 272 6.48 4.71 -2.32
N CYS A 273 6.64 6.04 -2.37
CA CYS A 273 7.41 6.71 -3.42
C CYS A 273 8.88 6.31 -3.41
N CYS A 274 9.48 6.07 -2.24
CA CYS A 274 10.86 5.63 -2.10
C CYS A 274 11.05 4.25 -2.72
N HIS A 275 10.19 3.29 -2.38
CA HIS A 275 10.30 1.91 -2.83
C HIS A 275 10.23 1.79 -4.36
N PHE A 276 9.19 2.35 -4.98
CA PHE A 276 9.06 2.35 -6.44
C PHE A 276 10.16 3.15 -7.14
N ALA A 277 10.64 4.23 -6.52
CA ALA A 277 11.79 4.95 -7.05
C ALA A 277 13.07 4.11 -7.00
N VAL A 278 13.32 3.37 -5.91
CA VAL A 278 14.49 2.51 -5.77
C VAL A 278 14.52 1.44 -6.85
N GLU A 279 13.37 0.89 -7.23
CA GLU A 279 13.19 -0.05 -8.35
C GLU A 279 13.33 0.60 -9.74
N PHE A 280 13.64 1.88 -9.83
CA PHE A 280 13.75 2.63 -11.09
C PHE A 280 12.48 2.63 -11.95
N GLU A 281 11.32 2.42 -11.34
CA GLU A 281 10.05 2.47 -12.05
C GLU A 281 9.67 3.91 -12.43
N HIS A 282 8.92 4.05 -13.52
CA HIS A 282 8.40 5.36 -13.91
C HIS A 282 7.09 5.64 -13.18
N PRO A 283 6.95 6.75 -12.42
CA PRO A 283 5.84 6.94 -11.49
C PRO A 283 4.46 6.86 -12.15
N ARG A 284 4.26 7.56 -13.27
CA ARG A 284 2.97 7.58 -14.00
C ARG A 284 2.64 6.21 -14.56
N GLU A 285 3.61 5.55 -15.20
CA GLU A 285 3.41 4.23 -15.81
C GLU A 285 3.04 3.18 -14.75
N ALA A 286 3.74 3.16 -13.62
CA ALA A 286 3.47 2.25 -12.51
C ALA A 286 2.03 2.43 -12.00
N MET A 287 1.65 3.67 -11.67
CA MET A 287 0.30 3.97 -11.16
C MET A 287 -0.80 3.67 -12.19
N ASP A 288 -0.59 3.98 -13.46
CA ASP A 288 -1.58 3.74 -14.52
C ASP A 288 -1.78 2.24 -14.76
N ARG A 289 -0.71 1.42 -14.75
CA ARG A 289 -0.79 -0.04 -14.88
C ARG A 289 -1.52 -0.67 -13.71
N ILE A 290 -1.22 -0.27 -12.48
CA ILE A 290 -1.90 -0.72 -11.26
C ILE A 290 -3.41 -0.42 -11.35
N ARG A 291 -3.77 0.81 -11.69
CA ARG A 291 -5.17 1.23 -11.82
C ARG A 291 -5.90 0.55 -12.98
N ALA A 292 -5.22 0.34 -14.12
CA ALA A 292 -5.80 -0.37 -15.27
C ALA A 292 -6.15 -1.83 -14.94
N ALA A 293 -5.42 -2.46 -14.01
CA ALA A 293 -5.75 -3.80 -13.48
C ALA A 293 -6.91 -3.77 -12.45
N GLY A 294 -7.50 -2.62 -12.17
CA GLY A 294 -8.58 -2.46 -11.19
C GLY A 294 -8.10 -2.42 -9.73
N ILE A 295 -6.79 -2.41 -9.51
CA ILE A 295 -6.19 -2.34 -8.17
C ILE A 295 -6.30 -0.90 -7.67
N LYS A 296 -6.87 -0.73 -6.47
CA LYS A 296 -6.99 0.57 -5.81
C LYS A 296 -5.71 0.89 -5.05
N ILE A 297 -5.29 2.14 -5.11
CA ILE A 297 -4.23 2.66 -4.23
C ILE A 297 -4.92 3.17 -2.97
N GLY A 298 -4.65 2.52 -1.83
CA GLY A 298 -5.24 2.87 -0.53
C GLY A 298 -4.62 4.14 0.05
N ARG A 299 -3.29 4.28 -0.10
CA ARG A 299 -2.53 5.48 0.28
C ARG A 299 -1.29 5.63 -0.60
N ILE A 300 -0.75 6.82 -0.62
CA ILE A 300 0.59 7.11 -1.13
C ILE A 300 1.44 7.63 0.02
N GLN A 301 2.55 6.95 0.29
CA GLN A 301 3.58 7.45 1.20
C GLN A 301 4.52 8.37 0.41
N LEU A 302 4.58 9.61 0.85
CA LEU A 302 5.48 10.63 0.33
C LEU A 302 6.82 10.47 1.04
N SER A 303 7.73 9.78 0.38
CA SER A 303 9.04 9.38 0.87
C SER A 303 10.08 9.55 -0.24
N SER A 304 11.28 9.97 0.08
CA SER A 304 12.33 10.20 -0.91
C SER A 304 13.56 9.34 -0.60
N ALA A 305 14.08 8.65 -1.62
CA ALA A 305 15.27 7.83 -1.56
C ALA A 305 16.54 8.63 -1.84
N LEU A 306 17.72 8.08 -1.50
CA LEU A 306 18.98 8.56 -2.05
C LEU A 306 19.10 8.18 -3.53
N ASP A 307 19.55 9.12 -4.36
CA ASP A 307 19.73 9.00 -5.81
C ASP A 307 21.16 9.42 -6.18
N VAL A 308 21.98 8.48 -6.63
CA VAL A 308 23.44 8.66 -6.65
C VAL A 308 24.06 8.23 -7.97
N ALA A 309 24.66 9.16 -8.69
CA ALA A 309 25.53 8.86 -9.81
C ALA A 309 26.90 8.39 -9.29
N VAL A 310 27.29 7.15 -9.60
CA VAL A 310 28.62 6.59 -9.29
C VAL A 310 29.47 6.64 -10.55
N PRO A 311 30.49 7.52 -10.62
CA PRO A 311 31.32 7.66 -11.81
C PRO A 311 32.11 6.40 -12.14
N GLY A 312 32.47 6.21 -13.42
CA GLY A 312 33.29 5.09 -13.86
C GLY A 312 34.79 5.23 -13.51
N ASP A 313 35.29 6.45 -13.23
CA ASP A 313 36.65 6.64 -12.81
C ASP A 313 36.82 6.25 -11.33
N PRO A 314 37.90 5.51 -10.98
CA PRO A 314 38.02 4.92 -9.65
C PRO A 314 38.15 5.95 -8.51
N ALA A 315 38.73 7.12 -8.76
CA ALA A 315 38.93 8.13 -7.71
C ALA A 315 37.61 8.80 -7.32
N SER A 316 36.84 9.25 -8.30
CA SER A 316 35.52 9.85 -8.09
C SER A 316 34.51 8.83 -7.54
N ALA A 317 34.53 7.59 -8.05
CA ALA A 317 33.69 6.51 -7.51
C ALA A 317 33.98 6.24 -6.02
N ARG A 318 35.27 6.23 -5.64
CA ARG A 318 35.68 6.08 -4.24
C ARG A 318 35.16 7.24 -3.39
N ALA A 319 35.30 8.47 -3.85
CA ALA A 319 34.84 9.66 -3.12
C ALA A 319 33.31 9.64 -2.87
N VAL A 320 32.53 9.16 -3.83
CA VAL A 320 31.07 8.97 -3.69
C VAL A 320 30.78 7.87 -2.66
N ARG A 321 31.42 6.70 -2.77
CA ARG A 321 31.23 5.58 -1.83
C ARG A 321 31.63 5.94 -0.40
N ASP A 322 32.72 6.70 -0.22
CA ASP A 322 33.15 7.15 1.11
C ASP A 322 32.12 8.09 1.76
N ARG A 323 31.40 8.90 0.98
CA ARG A 323 30.27 9.71 1.50
C ARG A 323 29.05 8.87 1.85
N LEU A 324 28.74 7.82 1.07
CA LEU A 324 27.63 6.91 1.33
C LEU A 324 27.84 6.11 2.62
N ARG A 325 29.08 5.88 3.08
CA ARG A 325 29.35 5.18 4.35
C ARG A 325 28.66 5.84 5.55
N ALA A 326 28.43 7.15 5.51
CA ALA A 326 27.72 7.87 6.56
C ALA A 326 26.23 7.52 6.66
N PHE A 327 25.66 6.89 5.62
CA PHE A 327 24.27 6.43 5.55
C PHE A 327 24.15 4.90 5.79
N ALA A 328 25.26 4.19 5.96
CA ALA A 328 25.26 2.76 6.25
C ALA A 328 25.14 2.53 7.77
N ASP A 329 23.97 2.86 8.34
CA ASP A 329 23.71 2.64 9.77
C ASP A 329 23.38 1.16 10.07
N ALA A 330 23.43 0.80 11.35
CA ALA A 330 23.22 -0.56 11.79
C ALA A 330 21.75 -0.89 12.09
N THR A 331 20.87 0.11 12.12
CA THR A 331 19.48 -0.04 12.56
C THR A 331 18.60 -0.59 11.45
N TYR A 332 18.57 0.10 10.31
CA TYR A 332 17.66 -0.21 9.20
C TYR A 332 18.36 -0.96 8.08
N LEU A 333 17.56 -1.67 7.28
CA LEU A 333 18.02 -2.27 6.04
C LEU A 333 17.98 -1.21 4.94
N HIS A 334 19.08 -1.05 4.21
CA HIS A 334 19.19 -0.06 3.14
C HIS A 334 19.49 -0.77 1.82
N GLN A 335 18.44 -1.32 1.20
CA GLN A 335 18.55 -1.99 -0.09
C GLN A 335 19.07 -1.03 -1.15
N VAL A 336 19.91 -1.53 -2.04
CA VAL A 336 20.49 -0.74 -3.14
C VAL A 336 20.16 -1.39 -4.46
N VAL A 337 19.53 -0.62 -5.35
CA VAL A 337 19.38 -1.02 -6.74
C VAL A 337 20.33 -0.20 -7.59
N GLU A 338 21.23 -0.91 -8.26
CA GLU A 338 22.20 -0.37 -9.20
C GLU A 338 21.67 -0.50 -10.63
N ARG A 339 21.57 0.61 -11.34
CA ARG A 339 21.21 0.63 -12.76
C ARG A 339 22.45 0.79 -13.62
N ARG A 340 22.61 -0.14 -14.56
CA ARG A 340 23.55 -0.10 -15.69
C ARG A 340 22.76 -0.15 -17.00
N PRO A 341 23.38 0.13 -18.16
CA PRO A 341 22.71 -0.03 -19.44
C PRO A 341 22.10 -1.44 -19.62
N GLY A 342 20.75 -1.50 -19.67
CA GLY A 342 20.01 -2.75 -19.88
C GLY A 342 19.94 -3.70 -18.68
N GLN A 343 20.40 -3.34 -17.48
CA GLN A 343 20.44 -4.22 -16.32
C GLN A 343 20.22 -3.48 -15.01
N LEU A 344 19.41 -4.07 -14.13
CA LEU A 344 19.33 -3.74 -12.70
C LEU A 344 20.07 -4.80 -11.90
N ARG A 345 20.77 -4.38 -10.84
CA ARG A 345 21.41 -5.27 -9.88
C ARG A 345 21.03 -4.84 -8.47
N HIS A 346 20.57 -5.80 -7.68
CA HIS A 346 20.18 -5.59 -6.31
C HIS A 346 21.30 -5.95 -5.34
N TYR A 347 21.39 -5.20 -4.25
CA TYR A 347 22.20 -5.51 -3.08
C TYR A 347 21.28 -5.41 -1.86
N LEU A 348 21.31 -6.44 -1.03
CA LEU A 348 20.41 -6.55 0.12
C LEU A 348 20.60 -5.43 1.16
N ASP A 349 21.82 -4.88 1.26
CA ASP A 349 22.09 -3.75 2.15
C ASP A 349 23.20 -2.87 1.55
N LEU A 350 23.23 -1.61 1.95
CA LEU A 350 24.24 -0.63 1.49
C LEU A 350 25.68 -1.06 1.77
N PRO A 351 26.06 -1.65 2.91
CA PRO A 351 27.40 -2.22 3.10
C PRO A 351 27.83 -3.18 2.00
N ASP A 352 26.93 -4.07 1.54
CA ASP A 352 27.23 -5.04 0.48
C ASP A 352 27.54 -4.34 -0.85
N ALA A 353 26.79 -3.28 -1.18
CA ALA A 353 27.05 -2.48 -2.37
C ALA A 353 28.38 -1.71 -2.27
N LEU A 354 28.73 -1.20 -1.07
CA LEU A 354 29.98 -0.47 -0.84
C LEU A 354 31.22 -1.37 -0.91
N GLU A 355 31.09 -2.65 -0.56
CA GLU A 355 32.18 -3.64 -0.65
C GLU A 355 32.30 -4.28 -2.04
N ALA A 356 31.28 -4.17 -2.87
CA ALA A 356 31.29 -4.72 -4.22
C ALA A 356 32.40 -4.10 -5.07
N PRO A 357 33.06 -4.88 -5.97
CA PRO A 357 34.08 -4.37 -6.86
C PRO A 357 33.59 -3.18 -7.67
N ALA A 358 34.39 -2.13 -7.76
CA ALA A 358 34.06 -0.96 -8.55
C ALA A 358 33.93 -1.35 -10.04
N ALA A 359 32.80 -0.98 -10.66
CA ALA A 359 32.64 -1.14 -12.09
C ALA A 359 33.51 -0.12 -12.85
N ARG A 360 33.90 -0.48 -14.06
CA ARG A 360 34.65 0.41 -14.95
C ARG A 360 33.73 1.44 -15.66
N GLU A 361 32.44 1.19 -15.61
CA GLU A 361 31.40 2.05 -16.22
C GLU A 361 30.70 2.86 -15.14
N ALA A 362 30.20 4.03 -15.52
CA ALA A 362 29.35 4.82 -14.67
C ALA A 362 28.07 4.04 -14.31
N GLN A 363 27.65 4.15 -13.09
CA GLN A 363 26.47 3.49 -12.52
C GLN A 363 25.55 4.52 -11.92
N HIS A 364 24.30 4.15 -11.75
CA HIS A 364 23.33 4.94 -11.02
C HIS A 364 22.75 4.08 -9.90
N TRP A 365 22.91 4.50 -8.66
CA TRP A 365 22.40 3.79 -7.49
C TRP A 365 21.21 4.53 -6.90
N ARG A 366 20.15 3.81 -6.57
CA ARG A 366 19.12 4.27 -5.67
C ARG A 366 19.12 3.40 -4.43
N ILE A 367 18.99 4.07 -3.28
CA ILE A 367 19.20 3.44 -1.98
C ILE A 367 17.97 3.71 -1.13
N HIS A 368 17.39 2.64 -0.60
CA HIS A 368 16.29 2.70 0.34
C HIS A 368 16.77 3.32 1.66
N PHE A 369 16.77 4.62 1.69
CA PHE A 369 17.05 5.45 2.86
C PHE A 369 16.17 6.69 2.75
N HIS A 370 15.16 6.82 3.63
CA HIS A 370 14.25 7.95 3.57
C HIS A 370 14.98 9.24 3.91
N VAL A 371 15.11 10.13 2.94
CA VAL A 371 15.75 11.44 3.12
C VAL A 371 14.69 12.54 3.11
N PRO A 372 14.97 13.71 3.77
CA PRO A 372 13.99 14.79 3.87
C PRO A 372 13.42 15.23 2.52
N LEU A 373 12.10 15.31 2.41
CA LEU A 373 11.36 15.65 1.19
C LEU A 373 11.75 17.03 0.61
N PHE A 374 12.10 17.98 1.47
CA PHE A 374 12.47 19.34 1.06
C PHE A 374 13.92 19.47 0.53
N THR A 375 14.66 18.34 0.43
CA THR A 375 16.07 18.37 0.02
C THR A 375 16.30 17.52 -1.22
N SER A 376 16.69 18.16 -2.33
CA SER A 376 17.01 17.46 -3.59
C SER A 376 18.44 16.96 -3.68
N HIS A 377 19.37 17.55 -2.90
CA HIS A 377 20.80 17.22 -2.94
C HIS A 377 21.47 17.36 -1.57
N PHE A 378 22.41 16.46 -1.28
CA PHE A 378 23.29 16.45 -0.11
C PHE A 378 24.75 16.50 -0.57
N GLY A 379 25.18 17.62 -1.14
CA GLY A 379 26.46 17.75 -1.81
C GLY A 379 26.46 17.00 -3.15
N VAL A 380 27.24 15.92 -3.27
CA VAL A 380 27.28 15.08 -4.49
C VAL A 380 26.22 14.00 -4.52
N LEU A 381 25.51 13.78 -3.41
CA LEU A 381 24.41 12.82 -3.33
C LEU A 381 23.09 13.55 -3.66
N GLY A 382 22.28 12.97 -4.52
CA GLY A 382 20.94 13.45 -4.84
C GLY A 382 19.87 12.71 -4.05
N SER A 383 18.63 13.12 -4.26
CA SER A 383 17.45 12.43 -3.76
C SER A 383 16.41 12.24 -4.86
N THR A 384 15.46 11.34 -4.61
CA THR A 384 14.32 11.13 -5.53
C THR A 384 13.18 12.12 -5.31
N GLN A 385 13.44 13.33 -4.79
CA GLN A 385 12.44 14.36 -4.54
C GLN A 385 11.58 14.68 -5.78
N SER A 386 12.18 14.74 -6.98
CA SER A 386 11.45 14.98 -8.23
C SER A 386 10.49 13.85 -8.56
N TYR A 387 10.84 12.62 -8.22
CA TYR A 387 9.95 11.45 -8.35
C TYR A 387 8.70 11.62 -7.48
N VAL A 388 8.87 12.03 -6.22
CA VAL A 388 7.75 12.31 -5.30
C VAL A 388 6.84 13.39 -5.87
N ALA A 389 7.40 14.48 -6.39
CA ALA A 389 6.62 15.56 -7.02
C ALA A 389 5.82 15.06 -8.24
N ASP A 390 6.38 14.15 -9.06
CA ASP A 390 5.69 13.57 -10.21
C ASP A 390 4.58 12.60 -9.79
N VAL A 391 4.79 11.78 -8.73
CA VAL A 391 3.74 10.94 -8.13
C VAL A 391 2.61 11.81 -7.60
N MET A 392 2.92 12.85 -6.81
CA MET A 392 1.92 13.78 -6.28
C MET A 392 1.08 14.39 -7.40
N ARG A 393 1.75 14.92 -8.43
CA ARG A 393 1.05 15.52 -9.58
C ARG A 393 0.09 14.53 -10.22
N HIS A 394 0.55 13.32 -10.52
CA HIS A 394 -0.28 12.31 -11.16
C HIS A 394 -1.44 11.84 -10.26
N ALA A 395 -1.16 11.66 -8.97
CA ALA A 395 -2.18 11.28 -7.98
C ALA A 395 -3.30 12.32 -7.87
N LEU A 396 -2.94 13.61 -7.79
CA LEU A 396 -3.88 14.73 -7.69
C LEU A 396 -4.70 14.91 -8.97
N GLU A 397 -4.05 14.82 -10.15
CA GLU A 397 -4.70 14.90 -11.46
C GLU A 397 -5.71 13.77 -11.71
N THR A 398 -5.41 12.56 -11.23
CA THR A 398 -6.20 11.34 -11.50
C THR A 398 -7.07 10.87 -10.34
N ARG A 399 -7.00 11.52 -9.18
CA ARG A 399 -7.64 11.09 -7.93
C ARG A 399 -7.34 9.61 -7.62
N ALA A 400 -6.04 9.24 -7.69
CA ALA A 400 -5.62 7.86 -7.54
C ALA A 400 -5.88 7.29 -6.14
N THR A 401 -5.87 8.14 -5.12
CA THR A 401 -6.19 7.85 -3.72
C THR A 401 -6.75 9.11 -3.06
N HIS A 402 -7.27 8.98 -1.83
CA HIS A 402 -7.61 10.13 -0.98
C HIS A 402 -6.60 10.37 0.13
N HIS A 403 -5.59 9.51 0.31
CA HIS A 403 -4.66 9.55 1.44
C HIS A 403 -3.22 9.75 0.98
N LEU A 404 -2.63 10.86 1.38
CA LEU A 404 -1.20 11.16 1.27
C LEU A 404 -0.58 11.16 2.66
N GLU A 405 0.54 10.49 2.84
CA GLU A 405 1.23 10.36 4.12
C GLU A 405 2.71 10.73 3.98
N ILE A 406 3.18 11.73 4.71
CA ILE A 406 4.60 12.05 4.80
C ILE A 406 5.28 10.97 5.63
N GLU A 407 6.35 10.33 5.10
CA GLU A 407 7.04 9.24 5.77
C GLU A 407 8.56 9.35 5.65
N THR A 408 9.19 10.03 6.61
CA THR A 408 10.65 10.13 6.72
C THR A 408 11.06 9.68 8.13
N TYR A 409 11.29 8.38 8.31
CA TYR A 409 11.55 7.80 9.63
C TYR A 409 13.02 7.83 10.07
N THR A 410 13.94 8.23 9.20
CA THR A 410 15.39 8.10 9.40
C THR A 410 16.04 9.30 10.10
N TRP A 411 15.29 10.22 10.68
CA TRP A 411 15.81 11.45 11.30
C TRP A 411 16.85 11.21 12.38
N ASP A 412 16.73 10.13 13.15
CA ASP A 412 17.67 9.76 14.22
C ASP A 412 18.97 9.17 13.69
N VAL A 413 18.97 8.58 12.49
CA VAL A 413 20.14 7.96 11.83
C VAL A 413 20.74 8.83 10.72
N LEU A 414 20.16 9.99 10.42
CA LEU A 414 20.76 10.94 9.47
C LEU A 414 22.17 11.34 9.92
N PRO A 415 23.11 11.56 8.97
CA PRO A 415 24.42 12.16 9.28
C PRO A 415 24.27 13.45 10.10
N ALA A 416 25.15 13.65 11.09
CA ALA A 416 25.03 14.74 12.08
C ALA A 416 24.84 16.14 11.47
N GLY A 417 25.44 16.41 10.29
CA GLY A 417 25.30 17.69 9.59
C GLY A 417 23.92 17.91 8.94
N LEU A 418 23.05 16.90 8.92
CA LEU A 418 21.70 16.96 8.36
C LEU A 418 20.62 16.92 9.44
N LYS A 419 20.99 16.66 10.70
CA LYS A 419 20.03 16.60 11.82
C LYS A 419 19.54 18.01 12.19
N MET A 420 18.24 18.09 12.43
CA MET A 420 17.52 19.28 12.84
C MET A 420 16.56 18.95 14.00
N ASP A 421 15.93 19.95 14.57
CA ASP A 421 14.78 19.74 15.48
C ASP A 421 13.68 18.95 14.75
N LEU A 422 13.12 17.94 15.41
CA LEU A 422 12.20 17.01 14.78
C LEU A 422 10.87 17.68 14.41
N LEU A 423 10.32 18.55 15.28
CA LEU A 423 9.08 19.26 15.00
C LEU A 423 9.24 20.19 13.78
N GLU A 424 10.36 20.91 13.72
CA GLU A 424 10.68 21.78 12.59
C GLU A 424 10.92 20.95 11.31
N SER A 425 11.56 19.78 11.41
CA SER A 425 11.79 18.88 10.29
C SER A 425 10.47 18.41 9.67
N ILE A 426 9.54 17.91 10.48
CA ILE A 426 8.19 17.52 10.05
C ILE A 426 7.48 18.74 9.45
N GLY A 427 7.56 19.91 10.09
CA GLY A 427 6.97 21.14 9.59
C GLY A 427 7.46 21.52 8.19
N ARG A 428 8.76 21.41 7.92
CA ARG A 428 9.33 21.69 6.61
C ARG A 428 8.89 20.70 5.53
N GLU A 429 8.64 19.44 5.90
CA GLU A 429 8.08 18.46 4.95
C GLU A 429 6.63 18.81 4.60
N TYR A 430 5.81 19.21 5.59
CA TYR A 430 4.48 19.75 5.32
C TYR A 430 4.52 20.97 4.40
N ASP A 431 5.39 21.94 4.70
CA ASP A 431 5.55 23.14 3.87
C ASP A 431 5.91 22.79 2.41
N TRP A 432 6.83 21.83 2.21
CA TRP A 432 7.21 21.38 0.87
C TRP A 432 6.04 20.70 0.14
N VAL A 433 5.29 19.81 0.80
CA VAL A 433 4.13 19.12 0.21
C VAL A 433 3.05 20.13 -0.16
N LEU A 434 2.72 21.07 0.73
CA LEU A 434 1.71 22.10 0.50
C LEU A 434 2.10 23.03 -0.66
N GLN A 435 3.37 23.45 -0.74
CA GLN A 435 3.87 24.27 -1.85
C GLN A 435 3.85 23.52 -3.18
N THR A 436 4.26 22.25 -3.17
CA THR A 436 4.27 21.40 -4.36
C THR A 436 2.85 21.18 -4.88
N SER A 437 1.90 20.89 -3.99
CA SER A 437 0.48 20.67 -4.36
C SER A 437 -0.21 21.93 -4.87
N ALA A 438 0.12 23.10 -4.33
CA ALA A 438 -0.45 24.39 -4.77
C ALA A 438 -0.12 24.73 -6.24
N GLY A 439 1.00 24.19 -6.76
CA GLY A 439 1.38 24.34 -8.17
C GLY A 439 0.65 23.37 -9.13
N ILE A 440 -0.19 22.48 -8.62
CA ILE A 440 -0.91 21.48 -9.42
C ILE A 440 -2.37 21.90 -9.53
N SER A 441 -2.87 22.04 -10.76
CA SER A 441 -4.29 22.38 -10.97
C SER A 441 -5.19 21.19 -10.63
N PRO A 442 -6.32 21.40 -9.94
CA PRO A 442 -7.30 20.33 -9.74
C PRO A 442 -7.82 19.83 -11.09
N PRO A 443 -8.19 18.55 -11.21
CA PRO A 443 -8.79 18.03 -12.43
C PRO A 443 -10.04 18.83 -12.76
N ALA A 444 -10.23 19.14 -14.05
CA ALA A 444 -11.45 19.81 -14.52
C ALA A 444 -12.64 18.99 -14.02
N GLU A 445 -13.56 19.61 -13.29
CA GLU A 445 -14.83 18.97 -12.94
C GLU A 445 -15.48 18.52 -14.25
N ALA A 446 -15.78 17.22 -14.36
CA ALA A 446 -16.61 16.74 -15.44
C ALA A 446 -17.94 17.48 -15.30
N SER A 447 -18.17 18.47 -16.16
CA SER A 447 -19.41 19.23 -16.19
C SER A 447 -20.54 18.23 -16.39
N GLN A 448 -21.21 17.88 -15.30
CA GLN A 448 -22.51 17.25 -15.40
C GLN A 448 -23.43 18.30 -16.02
N SER A 449 -23.54 18.28 -17.33
CA SER A 449 -24.54 19.03 -18.05
C SER A 449 -25.91 18.55 -17.56
N ARG A 450 -26.47 19.26 -16.59
CA ARG A 450 -27.85 19.24 -16.25
C ARG A 450 -28.60 20.11 -17.27
N ASP A 451 -28.51 19.78 -18.51
CA ASP A 451 -29.49 20.23 -19.50
C ASP A 451 -30.70 19.30 -19.44
N ILE A 452 -31.56 19.55 -18.46
CA ILE A 452 -32.94 19.15 -18.50
C ILE A 452 -33.66 20.27 -19.30
N PRO A 453 -34.10 20.03 -20.53
CA PRO A 453 -34.89 21.03 -21.23
C PRO A 453 -36.22 21.26 -20.48
N PRO A 454 -36.74 22.50 -20.38
CA PRO A 454 -37.98 22.77 -19.68
C PRO A 454 -39.12 22.07 -20.39
N GLY A 455 -39.82 21.21 -19.63
CA GLY A 455 -40.97 20.46 -20.10
C GLY A 455 -42.08 21.35 -20.62
N THR A 456 -42.37 21.24 -21.87
CA THR A 456 -43.63 21.73 -22.48
C THR A 456 -44.79 20.90 -21.93
N ARG A 457 -45.67 21.57 -21.23
CA ARG A 457 -46.96 21.11 -20.75
C ARG A 457 -47.85 20.86 -21.97
N ALA A 458 -48.07 19.61 -22.35
CA ALA A 458 -49.05 19.25 -23.36
C ALA A 458 -50.36 18.83 -22.67
N GLU A 459 -51.42 19.53 -23.07
CA GLU A 459 -52.78 19.34 -22.67
C GLU A 459 -53.32 17.98 -23.11
N ARG A 460 -54.16 17.39 -22.27
CA ARG A 460 -54.92 16.18 -22.54
C ARG A 460 -56.06 16.50 -23.48
N SER A 461 -56.16 15.80 -24.61
CA SER A 461 -57.44 15.55 -25.29
C SER A 461 -57.48 14.09 -25.72
N GLY A 462 -58.58 13.42 -25.37
CA GLY A 462 -58.77 12.00 -25.60
C GLY A 462 -59.30 11.73 -27.03
N ALA A 463 -59.02 10.55 -27.54
CA ALA A 463 -59.85 9.84 -28.52
C ALA A 463 -59.47 8.33 -28.50
N THR A 464 -60.54 7.55 -28.58
CA THR A 464 -60.72 6.11 -28.51
C THR A 464 -60.29 5.34 -29.76
N GLY A 465 -59.61 4.20 -29.58
CA GLY A 465 -59.66 2.91 -30.27
C GLY A 465 -59.16 2.78 -31.72
N PRO A 466 -59.04 1.56 -32.31
CA PRO A 466 -58.96 0.22 -31.72
C PRO A 466 -57.70 -0.60 -32.19
N ARG A 467 -57.53 -1.77 -31.57
CA ARG A 467 -56.52 -2.82 -32.00
C ARG A 467 -56.94 -3.49 -33.31
N PRO A 468 -56.00 -4.01 -34.12
CA PRO A 468 -55.92 -5.45 -34.35
C PRO A 468 -54.50 -6.03 -34.34
N SER A 469 -54.34 -7.22 -33.78
CA SER A 469 -54.15 -8.59 -34.26
C SER A 469 -52.80 -8.93 -34.93
N THR A 470 -52.06 -9.85 -34.23
CA THR A 470 -51.37 -11.06 -34.68
C THR A 470 -50.57 -11.06 -35.97
N GLY A 471 -49.30 -11.47 -35.88
CA GLY A 471 -48.49 -11.93 -36.99
C GLY A 471 -47.19 -12.55 -36.54
N SER A 472 -47.17 -13.86 -36.50
CA SER A 472 -46.04 -14.76 -36.33
C SER A 472 -45.10 -14.70 -37.55
N GLY A 473 -43.79 -14.76 -37.30
CA GLY A 473 -42.81 -14.96 -38.36
C GLY A 473 -41.42 -15.20 -37.83
N ARG A 474 -41.02 -16.47 -37.74
CA ARG A 474 -39.62 -16.93 -37.80
C ARG A 474 -39.16 -16.88 -39.26
N PRO A 475 -37.88 -16.68 -39.52
CA PRO A 475 -37.07 -17.62 -40.28
C PRO A 475 -35.72 -17.88 -39.58
N GLU A 476 -35.38 -19.12 -39.40
CA GLU A 476 -34.58 -20.09 -40.21
C GLU A 476 -33.10 -19.75 -40.41
N LEU A 477 -32.34 -20.73 -40.05
CA LEU A 477 -30.92 -21.06 -40.14
C LEU A 477 -30.29 -20.80 -41.53
N ALA A 478 -29.03 -20.38 -41.54
CA ALA A 478 -28.11 -20.66 -42.64
C ALA A 478 -26.74 -21.08 -42.09
N GLU A 479 -26.33 -22.23 -42.51
CA GLU A 479 -25.17 -23.02 -42.24
C GLU A 479 -23.86 -22.43 -42.80
N GLY A 480 -22.74 -22.78 -42.14
CA GLY A 480 -21.60 -23.39 -42.76
C GLY A 480 -20.50 -22.51 -43.33
N ARG A 481 -19.31 -22.57 -42.70
CA ARG A 481 -18.06 -22.79 -43.41
C ARG A 481 -16.99 -23.35 -42.49
N GLU A 482 -16.63 -24.60 -42.78
CA GLU A 482 -15.41 -25.29 -42.36
C GLU A 482 -14.16 -24.53 -42.83
N TRP A 483 -13.13 -24.50 -42.03
CA TRP A 483 -11.74 -24.39 -42.50
C TRP A 483 -10.86 -25.48 -41.89
N ASN A 484 -10.23 -26.13 -42.77
CA ASN A 484 -9.47 -27.37 -42.86
C ASN A 484 -8.17 -27.35 -42.05
N GLU A 485 -7.90 -28.47 -41.42
CA GLU A 485 -6.59 -28.91 -40.92
C GLU A 485 -5.60 -29.14 -42.07
N ARG A 486 -4.33 -28.78 -41.83
CA ARG A 486 -3.15 -29.57 -42.28
C ARG A 486 -1.85 -28.95 -41.74
N GLY A 487 -1.01 -29.83 -41.14
CA GLY A 487 0.44 -29.73 -41.18
C GLY A 487 1.19 -29.89 -39.85
N GLY A 488 1.42 -31.11 -39.38
CA GLY A 488 2.59 -31.43 -38.52
C GLY A 488 3.67 -32.03 -39.40
N PRO A 489 4.73 -32.67 -38.83
CA PRO A 489 5.56 -32.33 -37.69
C PRO A 489 7.06 -32.20 -38.09
N GLY A 490 7.90 -31.62 -37.24
CA GLY A 490 9.35 -31.58 -37.44
C GLY A 490 10.12 -31.89 -36.15
N GLU A 491 10.58 -33.10 -36.04
CA GLU A 491 11.60 -33.56 -35.09
C GLU A 491 12.96 -32.94 -35.38
N ALA A 492 13.70 -32.56 -34.35
CA ALA A 492 15.16 -32.58 -34.29
C ALA A 492 15.70 -32.56 -32.85
N ARG A 493 16.02 -33.73 -32.37
CA ARG A 493 17.34 -34.22 -31.90
C ARG A 493 17.98 -33.54 -30.70
N ARG A 494 18.12 -34.41 -29.70
CA ARG A 494 18.98 -34.34 -28.51
C ARG A 494 20.47 -34.22 -28.88
N SER A 495 21.23 -33.49 -28.04
CA SER A 495 22.56 -33.94 -27.64
C SER A 495 22.80 -33.59 -26.17
N ARG A 496 23.09 -34.63 -25.43
CA ARG A 496 23.71 -34.62 -24.09
C ARG A 496 25.18 -34.29 -24.28
N ASP A 497 25.76 -33.57 -23.30
CA ASP A 497 27.13 -33.89 -22.83
C ASP A 497 27.29 -33.26 -21.42
N ILE A 498 27.59 -34.15 -20.47
CA ILE A 498 28.11 -33.89 -19.13
C ILE A 498 29.60 -34.24 -19.20
N PRO A 499 30.48 -33.49 -18.57
CA PRO A 499 31.70 -34.08 -18.03
C PRO A 499 31.87 -33.84 -16.51
N PRO A 500 32.81 -34.59 -15.85
CA PRO A 500 32.70 -34.99 -14.47
C PRO A 500 33.53 -34.15 -13.49
N GLU A 501 33.30 -34.50 -12.23
CA GLU A 501 33.96 -34.08 -11.00
C GLU A 501 35.52 -34.00 -11.07
N GLU A 502 36.05 -32.94 -10.40
CA GLU A 502 37.08 -33.01 -9.37
C GLU A 502 36.94 -31.87 -8.40
#